data_5a4469511e2d5a5c91e1e35eecbabe0a
#
_entry.id   5a4469511e2d5a5c91e1e35eecbabe0a
#
_cell.length_a   1.000
_cell.length_b   1.000
_cell.length_c   1.000
_cell.angle_alpha   90.00
_cell.angle_beta   90.00
_cell.angle_gamma   90.00
#
_symmetry.space_group_name_H-M   'P 1'
#
loop_
_entity.id
_entity.type
_entity.pdbx_description
1 polymer ?
#
loop_
_entity_poly.entity_id
_entity_poly.type
_entity_poly.pdbx_seq_one_letter_code
_entity_poly.pdbx_strand_id
1 'polypeptide(L)'
;KLIKSTVVTKKMLIADRVGERLREERERLGLNQTDFGVLLGVSRGTQKNYELGANSLDLRYVTALEERGVDAAYVLTGRRSTPLGQLFSAAEEELINQFRTISDEDQKAIRRFLEAMADDAARRRS
;
A
#
# COMPACT_ATOMS: atom_id res chain seq x y z
N LYS A 1 23.28 28.44 0.86
CA LYS A 1 22.99 28.06 0.63
C LYS A 1 22.22 27.26 0.57
N LEU A 2 21.61 27.13 0.85
CA LEU A 2 20.76 26.48 0.79
C LEU A 2 20.58 25.47 0.10
N ILE A 3 21.00 25.30 -0.41
CA ILE A 3 20.99 24.34 -1.31
C ILE A 3 21.06 23.03 -0.81
N LYS A 4 21.65 22.81 0.19
CA LYS A 4 21.68 21.59 0.76
C LYS A 4 20.36 21.15 1.11
N SER A 5 19.52 21.99 1.39
CA SER A 5 18.18 21.60 1.68
C SER A 5 17.58 20.87 0.55
N THR A 6 18.03 21.14 -0.63
CA THR A 6 17.51 20.45 -1.77
C THR A 6 17.75 19.00 -1.72
N VAL A 7 18.87 18.60 -1.22
CA VAL A 7 19.20 17.20 -1.13
C VAL A 7 18.25 16.47 -0.20
N VAL A 8 17.95 17.07 0.91
CA VAL A 8 17.00 16.49 1.86
C VAL A 8 15.63 16.39 1.25
N THR A 9 15.22 17.44 0.56
CA THR A 9 13.92 17.47 -0.08
C THR A 9 13.75 16.34 -1.06
N LYS A 10 14.80 16.02 -1.77
CA LYS A 10 14.73 14.98 -2.77
C LYS A 10 14.29 13.65 -2.20
N LYS A 11 14.67 13.34 -0.99
CA LYS A 11 14.32 12.08 -0.38
C LYS A 11 12.86 11.99 0.01
N MET A 12 12.16 13.10 -0.03
CA MET A 12 10.76 13.14 0.37
C MET A 12 9.81 12.97 -0.81
N LEU A 13 10.32 12.88 -2.03
CA LEU A 13 9.47 12.75 -3.20
C LEU A 13 8.90 11.34 -3.32
N ILE A 14 7.63 11.26 -3.69
CA ILE A 14 6.96 9.98 -3.87
C ILE A 14 7.66 9.12 -4.91
N ALA A 15 8.16 9.75 -5.97
CA ALA A 15 8.80 9.01 -7.05
C ALA A 15 10.12 8.35 -6.63
N ASP A 16 10.70 8.83 -5.53
CA ASP A 16 11.95 8.24 -5.07
C ASP A 16 11.70 6.80 -4.62
N ARG A 17 12.60 5.92 -4.97
CA ARG A 17 12.57 4.52 -4.55
C ARG A 17 11.50 3.67 -5.24
N VAL A 18 10.86 4.21 -6.28
CA VAL A 18 9.91 3.40 -7.04
C VAL A 18 10.59 2.15 -7.59
N GLY A 19 11.79 2.30 -8.15
CA GLY A 19 12.53 1.18 -8.68
C GLY A 19 12.89 0.13 -7.64
N GLU A 20 13.26 0.58 -6.44
CA GLU A 20 13.59 -0.32 -5.34
C GLU A 20 12.36 -1.11 -4.90
N ARG A 21 11.22 -0.45 -4.81
CA ARG A 21 9.98 -1.12 -4.41
C ARG A 21 9.50 -2.09 -5.49
N LEU A 22 9.72 -1.74 -6.75
CA LEU A 22 9.40 -2.63 -7.85
C LEU A 22 10.24 -3.91 -7.76
N ARG A 23 11.53 -3.77 -7.51
CA ARG A 23 12.41 -4.91 -7.33
C ARG A 23 11.96 -5.75 -6.14
N GLU A 24 11.58 -5.11 -5.05
CA GLU A 24 11.11 -5.78 -3.86
C GLU A 24 9.90 -6.67 -4.19
N GLU A 25 8.93 -6.13 -4.93
CA GLU A 25 7.76 -6.91 -5.31
C GLU A 25 8.11 -8.07 -6.22
N ARG A 26 9.05 -7.85 -7.15
CA ARG A 26 9.50 -8.92 -8.02
C ARG A 26 10.16 -10.04 -7.21
N GLU A 27 11.03 -9.68 -6.29
CA GLU A 27 11.73 -10.66 -5.46
C GLU A 27 10.78 -11.41 -4.54
N ARG A 28 9.76 -10.72 -4.05
CA ARG A 28 8.75 -11.35 -3.22
C ARG A 28 8.01 -12.44 -3.98
N LEU A 29 7.85 -12.27 -5.28
CA LEU A 29 7.19 -13.26 -6.13
C LEU A 29 8.15 -14.37 -6.60
N GLY A 30 9.42 -14.24 -6.27
CA GLY A 30 10.40 -15.27 -6.62
C GLY A 30 10.82 -15.27 -8.08
N LEU A 31 10.64 -14.14 -8.78
CA LEU A 31 10.94 -14.06 -10.21
C LEU A 31 12.21 -13.26 -10.46
N ASN A 32 12.95 -13.64 -11.50
CA ASN A 32 14.09 -12.85 -11.93
C ASN A 32 13.61 -11.74 -12.88
N GLN A 33 14.54 -10.87 -13.27
CA GLN A 33 14.18 -9.73 -14.12
C GLN A 33 13.62 -10.15 -15.47
N THR A 34 14.19 -11.19 -16.05
CA THR A 34 13.77 -11.68 -17.36
C THR A 34 12.32 -12.18 -17.31
N ASP A 35 12.05 -13.07 -16.36
CA ASP A 35 10.72 -13.68 -16.27
C ASP A 35 9.64 -12.67 -15.85
N PHE A 36 9.99 -11.77 -14.95
CA PHE A 36 9.06 -10.72 -14.54
C PHE A 36 8.79 -9.78 -15.71
N GLY A 37 9.82 -9.44 -16.47
CA GLY A 37 9.66 -8.61 -17.66
C GLY A 37 8.74 -9.24 -18.69
N VAL A 38 8.93 -10.53 -18.95
CA VAL A 38 8.08 -11.24 -19.90
C VAL A 38 6.63 -11.19 -19.43
N LEU A 39 6.41 -11.40 -18.15
CA LEU A 39 5.07 -11.37 -17.58
C LEU A 39 4.41 -10.02 -17.79
N LEU A 40 5.17 -8.95 -17.76
CA LEU A 40 4.66 -7.59 -17.86
C LEU A 40 4.81 -6.99 -19.26
N GLY A 41 5.34 -7.77 -20.20
CA GLY A 41 5.44 -7.33 -21.59
C GLY A 41 6.63 -6.44 -21.89
N VAL A 42 7.70 -6.52 -21.11
CA VAL A 42 8.91 -5.73 -21.37
C VAL A 42 10.15 -6.62 -21.38
N SER A 43 11.22 -6.11 -21.97
CA SER A 43 12.49 -6.82 -22.01
C SER A 43 13.19 -6.77 -20.65
N ARG A 44 14.18 -7.65 -20.48
CA ARG A 44 14.99 -7.63 -19.27
C ARG A 44 15.66 -6.28 -19.08
N GLY A 45 16.15 -5.68 -20.17
CA GLY A 45 16.81 -4.38 -20.10
C GLY A 45 15.88 -3.29 -19.62
N THR A 46 14.63 -3.29 -20.11
CA THR A 46 13.64 -2.33 -19.66
C THR A 46 13.32 -2.54 -18.18
N GLN A 47 13.14 -3.79 -17.77
CA GLN A 47 12.87 -4.11 -16.37
C GLN A 47 14.02 -3.62 -15.48
N LYS A 48 15.26 -3.88 -15.91
CA LYS A 48 16.43 -3.44 -15.17
C LYS A 48 16.45 -1.92 -15.02
N ASN A 49 16.17 -1.19 -16.10
CA ASN A 49 16.19 0.26 -16.07
C ASN A 49 15.09 0.82 -15.15
N TYR A 50 13.93 0.17 -15.12
CA TYR A 50 12.87 0.56 -14.19
C TYR A 50 13.33 0.37 -12.73
N GLU A 51 13.97 -0.76 -12.45
CA GLU A 51 14.41 -1.02 -11.07
C GLU A 51 15.56 -0.12 -10.63
N LEU A 52 16.40 0.29 -11.56
CA LEU A 52 17.50 1.20 -11.25
C LEU A 52 17.04 2.66 -11.14
N GLY A 53 15.81 2.95 -11.56
CA GLY A 53 15.35 4.32 -11.58
C GLY A 53 15.83 5.12 -12.77
N ALA A 54 16.41 4.45 -13.76
CA ALA A 54 16.89 5.11 -14.97
C ALA A 54 15.75 5.63 -15.82
N ASN A 55 14.62 4.93 -15.80
CA ASN A 55 13.43 5.33 -16.54
C ASN A 55 12.22 5.30 -15.62
N SER A 56 11.27 6.20 -15.87
CA SER A 56 9.99 6.20 -15.18
C SER A 56 9.12 5.07 -15.71
N LEU A 57 8.24 4.53 -14.88
CA LEU A 57 7.35 3.47 -15.30
C LEU A 57 6.33 3.99 -16.29
N ASP A 58 6.15 3.25 -17.37
CA ASP A 58 5.12 3.53 -18.36
C ASP A 58 3.76 3.15 -17.78
N LEU A 59 2.72 3.89 -18.12
CA LEU A 59 1.38 3.60 -17.61
C LEU A 59 0.88 2.22 -18.02
N ARG A 60 1.27 1.74 -19.20
CA ARG A 60 0.91 0.40 -19.62
C ARG A 60 1.55 -0.65 -18.72
N TYR A 61 2.77 -0.39 -18.31
CA TYR A 61 3.47 -1.27 -17.41
C TYR A 61 2.78 -1.29 -16.05
N VAL A 62 2.38 -0.12 -15.55
CA VAL A 62 1.66 -0.02 -14.28
C VAL A 62 0.34 -0.78 -14.34
N THR A 63 -0.38 -0.65 -15.46
CA THR A 63 -1.62 -1.39 -15.64
C THR A 63 -1.37 -2.90 -15.63
N ALA A 64 -0.28 -3.33 -16.27
CA ALA A 64 0.08 -4.74 -16.29
C ALA A 64 0.42 -5.25 -14.88
N LEU A 65 1.07 -4.42 -14.06
CA LEU A 65 1.33 -4.78 -12.66
C LEU A 65 0.03 -5.09 -11.94
N GLU A 66 -0.94 -4.20 -12.09
CA GLU A 66 -2.24 -4.38 -11.44
C GLU A 66 -2.95 -5.63 -11.93
N GLU A 67 -2.91 -5.87 -13.23
CA GLU A 67 -3.57 -7.04 -13.81
C GLU A 67 -2.95 -8.34 -13.33
N ARG A 68 -1.69 -8.30 -12.99
CA ARG A 68 -0.99 -9.49 -12.49
C ARG A 68 -1.02 -9.61 -10.97
N GLY A 69 -1.77 -8.74 -10.30
CA GLY A 69 -1.91 -8.81 -8.86
C GLY A 69 -0.74 -8.26 -8.07
N VAL A 70 0.14 -7.50 -8.72
CA VAL A 70 1.23 -6.83 -8.04
C VAL A 70 0.68 -5.55 -7.44
N ASP A 71 1.14 -5.21 -6.25
CA ASP A 71 0.67 -4.01 -5.55
C ASP A 71 1.28 -2.75 -6.18
N ALA A 72 0.66 -2.29 -7.27
CA ALA A 72 1.14 -1.12 -7.98
C ALA A 72 1.10 0.14 -7.12
N ALA A 73 0.10 0.26 -6.26
CA ALA A 73 0.01 1.41 -5.36
C ALA A 73 1.22 1.45 -4.43
N TYR A 74 1.62 0.31 -3.89
CA TYR A 74 2.81 0.26 -3.06
C TYR A 74 4.07 0.63 -3.84
N VAL A 75 4.21 0.09 -5.05
CA VAL A 75 5.38 0.39 -5.88
C VAL A 75 5.48 1.89 -6.11
N LEU A 76 4.38 2.55 -6.44
CA LEU A 76 4.39 3.96 -6.78
C LEU A 76 4.45 4.89 -5.57
N THR A 77 3.80 4.54 -4.48
CA THR A 77 3.65 5.47 -3.35
C THR A 77 4.35 5.05 -2.08
N GLY A 78 4.72 3.77 -1.97
CA GLY A 78 5.29 3.25 -0.74
C GLY A 78 4.24 2.82 0.29
N ARG A 79 2.97 2.94 -0.05
CA ARG A 79 1.89 2.53 0.85
C ARG A 79 1.20 1.29 0.30
N ARG A 80 1.08 0.28 1.15
CA ARG A 80 0.43 -0.95 0.73
C ARG A 80 -1.05 -0.72 0.44
N SER A 81 -1.51 -1.34 -0.64
CA SER A 81 -2.91 -1.33 -1.01
C SER A 81 -3.52 -2.61 -0.47
N THR A 82 -4.33 -2.50 0.57
CA THR A 82 -4.96 -3.68 1.16
C THR A 82 -6.47 -3.54 1.04
N PRO A 83 -7.12 -4.47 0.35
CA PRO A 83 -8.58 -4.43 0.23
C PRO A 83 -9.21 -4.48 1.61
N LEU A 84 -10.31 -3.76 1.78
CA LEU A 84 -11.00 -3.68 3.06
C LEU A 84 -11.35 -5.06 3.61
N GLY A 85 -11.78 -5.97 2.75
CA GLY A 85 -12.15 -7.31 3.18
C GLY A 85 -10.99 -8.15 3.67
N GLN A 86 -9.74 -7.70 3.44
CA GLN A 86 -8.56 -8.38 3.98
C GLN A 86 -8.12 -7.77 5.31
N LEU A 87 -8.60 -6.56 5.61
CA LEU A 87 -8.29 -5.89 6.87
C LEU A 87 -9.27 -6.29 7.97
N PHE A 88 -10.50 -6.55 7.61
CA PHE A 88 -11.56 -6.80 8.58
C PHE A 88 -12.26 -8.11 8.29
N SER A 89 -12.72 -8.76 9.35
CA SER A 89 -13.56 -9.95 9.21
C SER A 89 -14.94 -9.54 8.69
N ALA A 90 -15.73 -10.50 8.24
CA ALA A 90 -17.08 -10.24 7.78
C ALA A 90 -17.93 -9.60 8.88
N ALA A 91 -17.77 -10.07 10.12
CA ALA A 91 -18.50 -9.52 11.25
C ALA A 91 -18.10 -8.07 11.50
N GLU A 92 -16.80 -7.78 11.38
CA GLU A 92 -16.32 -6.40 11.57
C GLU A 92 -16.82 -5.49 10.47
N GLU A 93 -16.87 -5.96 9.23
CA GLU A 93 -17.39 -5.16 8.12
C GLU A 93 -18.87 -4.85 8.33
N GLU A 94 -19.62 -5.82 8.80
CA GLU A 94 -21.03 -5.62 9.07
C GLU A 94 -21.23 -4.56 10.16
N LEU A 95 -20.43 -4.63 11.21
CA LEU A 95 -20.50 -3.64 12.27
C LEU A 95 -20.19 -2.23 11.77
N ILE A 96 -19.20 -2.10 10.90
CA ILE A 96 -18.84 -0.81 10.31
C ILE A 96 -20.00 -0.27 9.49
N ASN A 97 -20.62 -1.13 8.67
CA ASN A 97 -21.74 -0.72 7.83
C ASN A 97 -22.92 -0.28 8.67
N GLN A 98 -23.23 -1.03 9.71
CA GLN A 98 -24.32 -0.68 10.60
C GLN A 98 -24.06 0.64 11.32
N PHE A 99 -22.81 0.83 11.78
CA PHE A 99 -22.42 2.05 12.46
C PHE A 99 -22.61 3.28 11.56
N ARG A 100 -22.31 3.13 10.27
CA ARG A 100 -22.46 4.24 9.32
C ARG A 100 -23.90 4.63 9.04
N THR A 101 -24.85 3.74 9.31
CA THR A 101 -26.26 4.01 9.02
C THR A 101 -27.03 4.64 10.14
N ILE A 102 -26.46 4.72 11.34
CA ILE A 102 -27.19 5.28 12.49
C ILE A 102 -26.83 6.75 12.67
N SER A 103 -27.60 7.44 13.51
CA SER A 103 -27.42 8.88 13.73
C SER A 103 -26.09 9.17 14.44
N ASP A 104 -25.64 10.42 14.31
CA ASP A 104 -24.43 10.86 15.01
C ASP A 104 -24.56 10.67 16.51
N GLU A 105 -25.75 10.92 17.03
CA GLU A 105 -26.00 10.77 18.45
C GLU A 105 -25.85 9.34 18.89
N ASP A 106 -26.42 8.42 18.11
CA ASP A 106 -26.30 6.99 18.40
C ASP A 106 -24.86 6.52 18.25
N GLN A 107 -24.13 7.03 17.26
CA GLN A 107 -22.73 6.71 17.10
C GLN A 107 -21.92 7.11 18.32
N LYS A 108 -22.19 8.27 18.88
CA LYS A 108 -21.51 8.71 20.10
C LYS A 108 -21.82 7.81 21.28
N ALA A 109 -23.08 7.40 21.40
CA ALA A 109 -23.49 6.50 22.48
C ALA A 109 -22.74 5.16 22.38
N ILE A 110 -22.66 4.62 21.17
CA ILE A 110 -21.97 3.35 20.95
C ILE A 110 -20.50 3.49 21.27
N ARG A 111 -19.87 4.59 20.88
CA ARG A 111 -18.46 4.80 21.19
C ARG A 111 -18.18 4.81 22.67
N ARG A 112 -19.04 5.49 23.44
CA ARG A 112 -18.87 5.53 24.90
C ARG A 112 -18.99 4.14 25.50
N PHE A 113 -19.92 3.36 24.97
CA PHE A 113 -20.13 2.01 25.43
C PHE A 113 -18.91 1.14 25.15
N LEU A 114 -18.40 1.23 23.93
CA LEU A 114 -17.22 0.47 23.52
C LEU A 114 -15.99 0.85 24.34
N GLU A 115 -15.80 2.14 24.61
CA GLU A 115 -14.70 2.62 25.42
C GLU A 115 -14.73 1.99 26.81
N ALA A 116 -15.90 1.99 27.42
CA ALA A 116 -16.04 1.41 28.75
C ALA A 116 -15.74 -0.08 28.75
N MET A 117 -16.23 -0.77 27.73
CA MET A 117 -15.98 -2.22 27.62
C MET A 117 -14.50 -2.52 27.33
N ALA A 118 -13.87 -1.71 26.51
CA ALA A 118 -12.48 -1.88 26.18
C ALA A 118 -11.57 -1.65 27.41
N ASP A 119 -11.90 -0.62 28.19
CA ASP A 119 -11.17 -0.33 29.42
C ASP A 119 -11.29 -1.47 30.41
N ASP A 120 -12.51 -2.00 30.54
CA ASP A 120 -12.74 -3.12 31.43
C ASP A 120 -11.95 -4.35 30.99
N ALA A 121 -11.95 -4.63 29.69
CA ALA A 121 -11.23 -5.76 29.15
C ALA A 121 -9.71 -5.59 29.37
N ALA A 122 -9.21 -4.36 29.22
CA ALA A 122 -7.78 -4.10 29.44
C ALA A 122 -7.40 -4.34 30.89
N ARG A 123 -8.28 -3.91 31.83
CA ARG A 123 -8.02 -4.13 33.26
C ARG A 123 -7.99 -5.62 33.59
N ARG A 124 -8.84 -6.41 32.95
CA ARG A 124 -8.88 -7.84 33.22
C ARG A 124 -7.62 -8.57 32.72
N ARG A 125 -7.00 -8.02 31.66
CA ARG A 125 -5.79 -8.62 31.11
C ARG A 125 -4.53 -8.28 31.89
N SER A 126 -4.58 -7.27 32.73
CA SER A 126 -3.40 -6.84 33.50
C SER A 126 -3.06 -7.76 34.67
#